data_4d29c0c70a6e4df73c90d8df5125cbd7
#
_entry.id   4d29c0c70a6e4df73c90d8df5125cbd7
#
_cell.length_a   1.000
_cell.length_b   1.000
_cell.length_c   1.000
_cell.angle_alpha   90.00
_cell.angle_beta   90.00
_cell.angle_gamma   90.00
#
_symmetry.space_group_name_H-M   'P 1'
#
loop_
_entity.id
_entity.type
_entity.pdbx_description
1 polymer ?
#
loop_
_entity_poly.entity_id
_entity_poly.type
_entity_poly.pdbx_seq_one_letter_code
_entity_poly.pdbx_strand_id
1 'polypeptide(L)'
;MGNTIEMQGGQRPIVKKNAMTSTEIMLAAIMLILAGLTGILPTTIHYAAILLVAVAAALTGTIYLMYPIMLFYGGVLGIFMGMSVYRWFTLLFLGITLLQNRGFSIQLKQLAVLFLFAVYCLIVIGTKDLRRALFAVLDMVSILMLVNCYIKDGGKLKKFFTVYVLCAFVAYFTGMHMDSMQGNLEVGGQYIQVSRNMATFEDPNYMGYFYTGAIFALVGLKLFKPVVRLGMVLALYALLFTSLSVTAVVVNILMWAVYLLVVEKLSPRAILVAAMVAVVILGVYHYGLANPNDPVVGALSMRVEEKLRQAVAGELGDATTNRTELAVAHLKYFWNQPLYKMLIGMNATSALRVDLPGIKMAAHNEYVDWLLNVGIIGTIIMVGYLFSTIWKPLKKYLRNREDRSALCIVLVKLVFALYAFSLTLYGDYRFMLFMLI
;
A
#
# COMPACT_ATOMS: atom_id res chain seq x y z
N MET A 1 3.86 23.93 17.36
CA MET A 1 2.58 23.64 16.67
C MET A 1 1.84 24.95 16.51
N GLY A 2 1.94 25.57 15.34
CA GLY A 2 1.35 26.90 15.08
C GLY A 2 -0.12 26.76 14.69
N ASN A 3 -0.99 27.41 15.43
CA ASN A 3 -2.36 27.68 15.00
C ASN A 3 -2.32 28.74 13.90
N THR A 4 -2.65 28.36 12.66
CA THR A 4 -2.81 29.32 11.58
C THR A 4 -4.19 29.95 11.74
N ILE A 5 -4.23 31.25 12.04
CA ILE A 5 -5.47 32.03 12.11
C ILE A 5 -5.67 32.67 10.73
N GLU A 6 -6.68 32.22 9.98
CA GLU A 6 -7.16 32.90 8.78
C GLU A 6 -8.29 33.88 9.19
N MET A 7 -8.04 35.17 9.07
CA MET A 7 -9.07 36.20 9.25
C MET A 7 -9.76 36.44 7.89
N GLN A 8 -11.00 36.03 7.75
CA GLN A 8 -11.91 36.56 6.71
C GLN A 8 -13.00 37.36 7.37
N GLY A 9 -13.15 38.61 6.88
CA GLY A 9 -14.06 39.67 7.28
C GLY A 9 -15.22 39.28 8.20
N GLY A 10 -15.13 39.63 9.48
CA GLY A 10 -16.23 39.60 10.45
C GLY A 10 -16.65 38.22 10.98
N GLN A 11 -16.13 37.13 10.48
CA GLN A 11 -16.38 35.76 11.00
C GLN A 11 -15.38 35.39 12.08
N ARG A 12 -15.82 34.67 13.14
CA ARG A 12 -14.94 34.13 14.17
C ARG A 12 -13.86 33.29 13.53
N PRO A 13 -12.59 33.38 13.98
CA PRO A 13 -11.49 32.58 13.40
C PRO A 13 -11.82 31.10 13.49
N ILE A 14 -11.88 30.43 12.33
CA ILE A 14 -12.05 28.99 12.25
C ILE A 14 -10.68 28.37 12.60
N VAL A 15 -10.50 28.01 13.84
CA VAL A 15 -9.34 27.24 14.29
C VAL A 15 -9.46 25.83 13.71
N LYS A 16 -8.77 25.53 12.59
CA LYS A 16 -8.67 24.18 12.07
C LYS A 16 -7.94 23.32 13.11
N LYS A 17 -8.68 22.56 13.92
CA LYS A 17 -8.12 21.55 14.84
C LYS A 17 -7.52 20.40 14.03
N ASN A 18 -6.24 20.49 13.67
CA ASN A 18 -5.49 19.42 13.00
C ASN A 18 -5.14 18.24 13.93
N ALA A 19 -5.32 18.41 15.25
CA ALA A 19 -5.09 17.37 16.23
C ALA A 19 -6.29 16.42 16.35
N MET A 20 -6.02 15.15 16.65
CA MET A 20 -7.06 14.19 16.99
C MET A 20 -7.76 14.60 18.30
N THR A 21 -9.07 14.44 18.35
CA THR A 21 -9.84 14.60 19.59
C THR A 21 -9.62 13.41 20.52
N SER A 22 -9.94 13.57 21.83
CA SER A 22 -9.84 12.47 22.79
C SER A 22 -10.65 11.25 22.36
N THR A 23 -11.85 11.45 21.80
CA THR A 23 -12.69 10.37 21.26
C THR A 23 -12.04 9.67 20.07
N GLU A 24 -11.45 10.40 19.13
CA GLU A 24 -10.73 9.84 17.99
C GLU A 24 -9.53 8.99 18.45
N ILE A 25 -8.77 9.50 19.43
CA ILE A 25 -7.63 8.79 20.01
C ILE A 25 -8.09 7.52 20.71
N MET A 26 -9.13 7.61 21.54
CA MET A 26 -9.65 6.47 22.29
C MET A 26 -10.14 5.37 21.37
N LEU A 27 -10.99 5.69 20.40
CA LEU A 27 -11.54 4.69 19.47
C LEU A 27 -10.46 4.07 18.57
N ALA A 28 -9.50 4.88 18.09
CA ALA A 28 -8.37 4.37 17.33
C ALA A 28 -7.49 3.44 18.18
N ALA A 29 -7.21 3.81 19.44
CA ALA A 29 -6.41 3.00 20.35
C ALA A 29 -7.10 1.65 20.66
N ILE A 30 -8.39 1.68 21.01
CA ILE A 30 -9.17 0.44 21.25
C ILE A 30 -9.14 -0.46 20.03
N MET A 31 -9.34 0.10 18.83
CA MET A 31 -9.34 -0.68 17.61
C MET A 31 -7.97 -1.27 17.28
N LEU A 32 -6.88 -0.51 17.51
CA LEU A 32 -5.50 -1.00 17.35
C LEU A 32 -5.19 -2.14 18.34
N ILE A 33 -5.63 -2.01 19.60
CA ILE A 33 -5.47 -3.07 20.60
C ILE A 33 -6.24 -4.32 20.16
N LEU A 34 -7.50 -4.18 19.77
CA LEU A 34 -8.28 -5.32 19.26
C LEU A 34 -7.64 -5.96 18.05
N ALA A 35 -7.16 -5.15 17.09
CA ALA A 35 -6.45 -5.66 15.93
C ALA A 35 -5.18 -6.45 16.34
N GLY A 36 -4.39 -5.93 17.29
CA GLY A 36 -3.19 -6.62 17.81
C GLY A 36 -3.51 -7.95 18.50
N LEU A 37 -4.71 -8.12 19.01
CA LEU A 37 -5.18 -9.35 19.66
C LEU A 37 -5.76 -10.39 18.68
N THR A 38 -5.65 -10.15 17.36
CA THR A 38 -6.04 -11.11 16.32
C THR A 38 -5.23 -12.40 16.48
N GLY A 39 -5.92 -13.53 16.51
CA GLY A 39 -5.32 -14.84 16.74
C GLY A 39 -5.14 -15.21 18.23
N ILE A 40 -5.30 -14.28 19.16
CA ILE A 40 -5.18 -14.50 20.61
C ILE A 40 -6.56 -14.66 21.27
N LEU A 41 -7.50 -13.78 20.92
CA LEU A 41 -8.87 -13.81 21.47
C LEU A 41 -9.77 -14.82 20.76
N PRO A 42 -10.80 -15.34 21.47
CA PRO A 42 -11.84 -16.16 20.85
C PRO A 42 -12.49 -15.42 19.68
N THR A 43 -12.48 -16.03 18.50
CA THR A 43 -12.79 -15.41 17.20
C THR A 43 -14.13 -14.65 17.19
N THR A 44 -15.20 -15.26 17.70
CA THR A 44 -16.55 -14.64 17.68
C THR A 44 -16.62 -13.38 18.53
N ILE A 45 -16.08 -13.43 19.76
CA ILE A 45 -16.08 -12.29 20.68
C ILE A 45 -15.21 -11.17 20.10
N HIS A 46 -14.03 -11.52 19.60
CA HIS A 46 -13.09 -10.60 19.01
C HIS A 46 -13.68 -9.83 17.83
N TYR A 47 -14.28 -10.54 16.86
CA TYR A 47 -14.86 -9.91 15.68
C TYR A 47 -16.11 -9.09 15.99
N ALA A 48 -16.94 -9.54 16.94
CA ALA A 48 -18.05 -8.74 17.45
C ALA A 48 -17.57 -7.43 18.08
N ALA A 49 -16.49 -7.47 18.89
CA ALA A 49 -15.91 -6.28 19.51
C ALA A 49 -15.38 -5.29 18.44
N ILE A 50 -14.66 -5.77 17.41
CA ILE A 50 -14.19 -4.95 16.30
C ILE A 50 -15.37 -4.24 15.61
N LEU A 51 -16.45 -4.95 15.30
CA LEU A 51 -17.62 -4.38 14.65
C LEU A 51 -18.36 -3.38 15.55
N LEU A 52 -18.45 -3.63 16.83
CA LEU A 52 -19.06 -2.70 17.80
C LEU A 52 -18.26 -1.38 17.88
N VAL A 53 -16.93 -1.45 17.90
CA VAL A 53 -16.07 -0.25 17.86
C VAL A 53 -16.24 0.48 16.53
N ALA A 54 -16.37 -0.25 15.40
CA ALA A 54 -16.64 0.36 14.10
C ALA A 54 -17.99 1.09 14.08
N VAL A 55 -19.05 0.53 14.71
CA VAL A 55 -20.34 1.21 14.88
C VAL A 55 -20.19 2.47 15.74
N ALA A 56 -19.49 2.41 16.88
CA ALA A 56 -19.23 3.57 17.71
C ALA A 56 -18.47 4.67 16.93
N ALA A 57 -17.46 4.27 16.13
CA ALA A 57 -16.73 5.20 15.28
C ALA A 57 -17.63 5.79 14.17
N ALA A 58 -18.59 5.02 13.64
CA ALA A 58 -19.58 5.49 12.68
C ALA A 58 -20.49 6.58 13.29
N LEU A 59 -21.01 6.33 14.49
CA LEU A 59 -21.89 7.27 15.19
C LEU A 59 -21.16 8.59 15.55
N THR A 60 -19.88 8.53 15.81
CA THR A 60 -19.04 9.72 16.14
C THR A 60 -18.45 10.40 14.89
N GLY A 61 -18.70 9.89 13.67
CA GLY A 61 -18.14 10.43 12.42
C GLY A 61 -16.65 10.15 12.22
N THR A 62 -16.07 9.22 12.99
CA THR A 62 -14.63 8.89 12.99
C THR A 62 -14.30 7.57 12.29
N ILE A 63 -15.29 6.96 11.65
CA ILE A 63 -15.17 5.63 11.01
C ILE A 63 -14.02 5.56 9.99
N TYR A 64 -13.67 6.66 9.32
CA TYR A 64 -12.54 6.71 8.38
C TYR A 64 -11.19 6.39 9.03
N LEU A 65 -11.05 6.59 10.35
CA LEU A 65 -9.85 6.24 11.11
C LEU A 65 -9.70 4.73 11.33
N MET A 66 -10.78 3.96 11.15
CA MET A 66 -10.74 2.50 11.23
C MET A 66 -10.26 1.87 9.92
N TYR A 67 -10.36 2.61 8.82
CA TYR A 67 -10.02 2.10 7.49
C TYR A 67 -8.56 1.61 7.36
N PRO A 68 -7.52 2.31 7.91
CA PRO A 68 -6.16 1.78 7.91
C PRO A 68 -6.05 0.38 8.52
N ILE A 69 -6.77 0.15 9.62
CA ILE A 69 -6.77 -1.15 10.31
C ILE A 69 -7.37 -2.22 9.38
N MET A 70 -8.47 -1.91 8.69
CA MET A 70 -9.07 -2.84 7.73
C MET A 70 -8.15 -3.13 6.54
N LEU A 71 -7.31 -2.17 6.12
CA LEU A 71 -6.33 -2.41 5.06
C LEU A 71 -5.23 -3.38 5.50
N PHE A 72 -4.71 -3.23 6.71
CA PHE A 72 -3.68 -4.12 7.23
C PHE A 72 -4.23 -5.50 7.59
N TYR A 73 -5.41 -5.57 8.17
CA TYR A 73 -5.96 -6.79 8.75
C TYR A 73 -7.02 -7.50 7.89
N GLY A 74 -7.44 -6.92 6.78
CA GLY A 74 -8.51 -7.48 5.95
C GLY A 74 -8.27 -8.90 5.43
N GLY A 75 -6.99 -9.31 5.28
CA GLY A 75 -6.62 -10.67 4.89
C GLY A 75 -6.67 -11.69 6.04
N VAL A 76 -6.48 -11.24 7.29
CA VAL A 76 -6.40 -12.12 8.47
C VAL A 76 -7.65 -12.10 9.34
N LEU A 77 -8.48 -11.05 9.22
CA LEU A 77 -9.81 -11.05 9.83
C LEU A 77 -10.73 -12.03 9.12
N GLY A 78 -11.16 -13.04 9.83
CA GLY A 78 -11.93 -14.16 9.30
C GLY A 78 -13.41 -13.84 9.05
N ILE A 79 -14.23 -14.88 9.15
CA ILE A 79 -15.67 -14.84 8.88
C ILE A 79 -16.43 -14.65 10.18
N PHE A 80 -17.37 -13.68 10.18
CA PHE A 80 -18.33 -13.44 11.25
C PHE A 80 -19.74 -13.47 10.66
N MET A 81 -20.63 -14.27 11.20
CA MET A 81 -22.01 -14.42 10.72
C MET A 81 -22.10 -14.64 9.20
N GLY A 82 -21.28 -15.55 8.66
CA GLY A 82 -21.30 -15.95 7.25
C GLY A 82 -20.65 -14.98 6.26
N MET A 83 -20.05 -13.88 6.73
CA MET A 83 -19.38 -12.90 5.89
C MET A 83 -18.09 -12.42 6.56
N SER A 84 -17.05 -12.04 5.77
CA SER A 84 -15.81 -11.53 6.36
C SER A 84 -16.05 -10.25 7.16
N VAL A 85 -15.30 -10.08 8.25
CA VAL A 85 -15.36 -8.87 9.09
C VAL A 85 -15.11 -7.61 8.27
N TYR A 86 -14.17 -7.67 7.32
CA TYR A 86 -13.91 -6.58 6.39
C TYR A 86 -15.16 -6.17 5.58
N ARG A 87 -15.92 -7.13 5.06
CA ARG A 87 -17.15 -6.84 4.29
C ARG A 87 -18.24 -6.20 5.14
N TRP A 88 -18.40 -6.64 6.38
CA TRP A 88 -19.30 -5.99 7.34
C TRP A 88 -18.89 -4.53 7.55
N PHE A 89 -17.59 -4.29 7.73
CA PHE A 89 -17.07 -2.94 7.85
C PHE A 89 -17.31 -2.10 6.59
N THR A 90 -17.07 -2.66 5.39
CA THR A 90 -17.31 -1.97 4.11
C THR A 90 -18.77 -1.54 3.98
N LEU A 91 -19.72 -2.42 4.28
CA LEU A 91 -21.15 -2.09 4.22
C LEU A 91 -21.53 -1.01 5.23
N LEU A 92 -21.05 -1.11 6.46
CA LEU A 92 -21.24 -0.08 7.49
C LEU A 92 -20.64 1.26 7.05
N PHE A 93 -19.41 1.26 6.56
CA PHE A 93 -18.72 2.45 6.08
C PHE A 93 -19.47 3.13 4.93
N LEU A 94 -19.89 2.37 3.92
CA LEU A 94 -20.67 2.88 2.79
C LEU A 94 -22.01 3.47 3.25
N GLY A 95 -22.76 2.72 4.06
CA GLY A 95 -24.07 3.17 4.55
C GLY A 95 -23.99 4.47 5.35
N ILE A 96 -23.06 4.55 6.31
CA ILE A 96 -22.88 5.75 7.15
C ILE A 96 -22.33 6.93 6.33
N THR A 97 -21.38 6.67 5.42
CA THR A 97 -20.82 7.74 4.59
C THR A 97 -21.87 8.35 3.65
N LEU A 98 -22.75 7.53 3.08
CA LEU A 98 -23.89 7.99 2.27
C LEU A 98 -24.87 8.82 3.09
N LEU A 99 -25.19 8.40 4.32
CA LEU A 99 -26.10 9.12 5.21
C LEU A 99 -25.52 10.46 5.67
N GLN A 100 -24.24 10.52 5.96
CA GLN A 100 -23.55 11.71 6.48
C GLN A 100 -23.16 12.71 5.38
N ASN A 101 -22.82 12.24 4.18
CA ASN A 101 -22.33 13.06 3.09
C ASN A 101 -23.34 13.11 1.92
N ARG A 102 -24.37 13.94 2.05
CA ARG A 102 -25.43 14.08 1.02
C ARG A 102 -24.97 14.59 -0.35
N GLY A 103 -23.68 14.84 -0.53
CA GLY A 103 -23.09 15.39 -1.77
C GLY A 103 -21.87 14.62 -2.24
N PHE A 104 -21.93 13.28 -2.31
CA PHE A 104 -20.82 12.48 -2.85
C PHE A 104 -20.59 12.78 -4.32
N SER A 105 -19.42 13.35 -4.66
CA SER A 105 -19.03 13.66 -6.04
C SER A 105 -17.89 12.74 -6.49
N ILE A 106 -18.08 12.04 -7.60
CA ILE A 106 -17.04 11.27 -8.27
C ILE A 106 -16.53 12.08 -9.46
N GLN A 107 -15.21 12.22 -9.60
CA GLN A 107 -14.63 12.83 -10.79
C GLN A 107 -14.76 11.87 -11.98
N LEU A 108 -14.97 12.39 -13.20
CA LEU A 108 -15.12 11.60 -14.41
C LEU A 108 -13.99 10.57 -14.60
N LYS A 109 -12.75 10.95 -14.32
CA LYS A 109 -11.59 10.05 -14.42
C LYS A 109 -11.57 8.94 -13.35
N GLN A 110 -12.11 9.20 -12.14
CA GLN A 110 -12.31 8.16 -11.13
C GLN A 110 -13.44 7.22 -11.55
N LEU A 111 -14.50 7.76 -12.16
CA LEU A 111 -15.59 6.96 -12.73
C LEU A 111 -15.08 6.04 -13.85
N ALA A 112 -14.19 6.52 -14.73
CA ALA A 112 -13.58 5.69 -15.77
C ALA A 112 -12.76 4.54 -15.18
N VAL A 113 -11.93 4.81 -14.16
CA VAL A 113 -11.17 3.76 -13.45
C VAL A 113 -12.09 2.77 -12.75
N LEU A 114 -13.13 3.26 -12.07
CA LEU A 114 -14.14 2.40 -11.44
C LEU A 114 -14.88 1.53 -12.46
N PHE A 115 -15.26 2.11 -13.60
CA PHE A 115 -15.92 1.37 -14.67
C PHE A 115 -15.03 0.25 -15.21
N LEU A 116 -13.76 0.53 -15.53
CA LEU A 116 -12.81 -0.49 -15.98
C LEU A 116 -12.65 -1.61 -14.94
N PHE A 117 -12.54 -1.23 -13.66
CA PHE A 117 -12.45 -2.20 -12.57
C PHE A 117 -13.73 -3.03 -12.43
N ALA A 118 -14.91 -2.40 -12.52
CA ALA A 118 -16.20 -3.09 -12.45
C ALA A 118 -16.37 -4.08 -13.62
N VAL A 119 -16.03 -3.65 -14.85
CA VAL A 119 -16.05 -4.52 -16.04
C VAL A 119 -15.11 -5.71 -15.82
N TYR A 120 -13.89 -5.47 -15.38
CA TYR A 120 -12.93 -6.51 -15.04
C TYR A 120 -13.52 -7.49 -13.98
N CYS A 121 -14.03 -6.98 -12.87
CA CYS A 121 -14.58 -7.83 -11.81
C CYS A 121 -15.79 -8.66 -12.31
N LEU A 122 -16.70 -8.06 -13.08
CA LEU A 122 -17.90 -8.75 -13.56
C LEU A 122 -17.55 -9.81 -14.63
N ILE A 123 -16.63 -9.53 -15.51
CA ILE A 123 -16.25 -10.48 -16.57
C ILE A 123 -15.35 -11.57 -16.03
N VAL A 124 -14.33 -11.23 -15.26
CA VAL A 124 -13.28 -12.16 -14.85
C VAL A 124 -13.65 -12.94 -13.60
N ILE A 125 -14.21 -12.26 -12.58
CA ILE A 125 -14.59 -12.87 -11.31
C ILE A 125 -16.05 -13.33 -11.37
N GLY A 126 -16.94 -12.51 -11.93
CA GLY A 126 -18.37 -12.72 -11.94
C GLY A 126 -18.83 -13.95 -12.73
N THR A 127 -18.06 -14.39 -13.72
CA THR A 127 -18.31 -15.66 -14.42
C THR A 127 -18.20 -16.88 -13.53
N LYS A 128 -17.44 -16.79 -12.43
CA LYS A 128 -17.24 -17.88 -11.45
C LYS A 128 -17.99 -17.61 -10.15
N ASP A 129 -18.06 -16.37 -9.70
CA ASP A 129 -18.67 -15.95 -8.44
C ASP A 129 -19.12 -14.49 -8.52
N LEU A 130 -20.38 -14.29 -8.92
CA LEU A 130 -20.98 -12.96 -9.01
C LEU A 130 -20.96 -12.22 -7.67
N ARG A 131 -21.18 -12.93 -6.53
CA ARG A 131 -21.14 -12.33 -5.20
C ARG A 131 -19.76 -11.73 -4.90
N ARG A 132 -18.70 -12.46 -5.22
CA ARG A 132 -17.31 -12.00 -5.04
C ARG A 132 -17.00 -10.79 -5.92
N ALA A 133 -17.48 -10.79 -7.17
CA ALA A 133 -17.30 -9.66 -8.09
C ALA A 133 -18.00 -8.39 -7.57
N LEU A 134 -19.25 -8.51 -7.12
CA LEU A 134 -20.00 -7.39 -6.57
C LEU A 134 -19.32 -6.80 -5.32
N PHE A 135 -18.83 -7.65 -4.41
CA PHE A 135 -18.08 -7.17 -3.24
C PHE A 135 -16.77 -6.46 -3.63
N ALA A 136 -16.04 -6.94 -4.62
CA ALA A 136 -14.83 -6.25 -5.09
C ALA A 136 -15.16 -4.85 -5.63
N VAL A 137 -16.26 -4.69 -6.35
CA VAL A 137 -16.74 -3.36 -6.81
C VAL A 137 -17.13 -2.48 -5.62
N LEU A 138 -17.84 -3.03 -4.63
CA LEU A 138 -18.21 -2.28 -3.41
C LEU A 138 -16.98 -1.84 -2.61
N ASP A 139 -15.96 -2.68 -2.52
CA ASP A 139 -14.69 -2.34 -1.87
C ASP A 139 -14.01 -1.16 -2.58
N MET A 140 -13.99 -1.15 -3.92
CA MET A 140 -13.45 -0.05 -4.71
C MET A 140 -14.24 1.24 -4.53
N VAL A 141 -15.58 1.16 -4.52
CA VAL A 141 -16.46 2.31 -4.21
C VAL A 141 -16.19 2.84 -2.81
N SER A 142 -16.00 1.96 -1.84
CA SER A 142 -15.67 2.31 -0.46
C SER A 142 -14.38 3.12 -0.37
N ILE A 143 -13.31 2.72 -1.07
CA ILE A 143 -12.06 3.48 -1.13
C ILE A 143 -12.26 4.84 -1.81
N LEU A 144 -13.01 4.91 -2.91
CA LEU A 144 -13.33 6.18 -3.56
C LEU A 144 -14.10 7.13 -2.63
N MET A 145 -15.03 6.61 -1.85
CA MET A 145 -15.74 7.40 -0.84
C MET A 145 -14.81 7.84 0.29
N LEU A 146 -13.93 6.97 0.78
CA LEU A 146 -12.89 7.33 1.74
C LEU A 146 -12.06 8.51 1.23
N VAL A 147 -11.55 8.42 0.01
CA VAL A 147 -10.72 9.46 -0.59
C VAL A 147 -11.51 10.76 -0.77
N ASN A 148 -12.71 10.69 -1.35
CA ASN A 148 -13.47 11.89 -1.73
C ASN A 148 -14.14 12.59 -0.54
N CYS A 149 -14.62 11.85 0.47
CA CYS A 149 -15.34 12.42 1.61
C CYS A 149 -14.43 12.76 2.80
N TYR A 150 -13.27 12.12 2.91
CA TYR A 150 -12.41 12.28 4.10
C TYR A 150 -10.98 12.70 3.76
N ILE A 151 -10.29 11.99 2.89
CA ILE A 151 -8.84 12.17 2.68
C ILE A 151 -8.49 13.46 1.93
N LYS A 152 -9.39 14.04 1.15
CA LYS A 152 -9.17 15.34 0.51
C LYS A 152 -8.99 16.48 1.50
N ASP A 153 -9.50 16.36 2.73
CA ASP A 153 -9.23 17.28 3.81
C ASP A 153 -7.84 16.99 4.41
N GLY A 154 -6.92 17.94 4.30
CA GLY A 154 -5.54 17.76 4.79
C GLY A 154 -5.45 17.49 6.30
N GLY A 155 -6.41 17.94 7.11
CA GLY A 155 -6.49 17.62 8.53
C GLY A 155 -6.86 16.16 8.76
N LYS A 156 -7.87 15.66 8.06
CA LYS A 156 -8.28 14.25 8.11
C LYS A 156 -7.22 13.32 7.49
N LEU A 157 -6.54 13.75 6.42
CA LEU A 157 -5.42 13.02 5.84
C LEU A 157 -4.32 12.74 6.88
N LYS A 158 -3.93 13.76 7.68
CA LYS A 158 -2.94 13.59 8.74
C LYS A 158 -3.40 12.58 9.79
N LYS A 159 -4.64 12.68 10.25
CA LYS A 159 -5.23 11.75 11.24
C LYS A 159 -5.24 10.31 10.69
N PHE A 160 -5.68 10.14 9.46
CA PHE A 160 -5.69 8.85 8.75
C PHE A 160 -4.30 8.21 8.71
N PHE A 161 -3.29 8.95 8.22
CA PHE A 161 -1.93 8.41 8.13
C PHE A 161 -1.25 8.26 9.50
N THR A 162 -1.68 8.99 10.52
CA THR A 162 -1.23 8.71 11.89
C THR A 162 -1.66 7.30 12.34
N VAL A 163 -2.93 6.95 12.14
CA VAL A 163 -3.43 5.60 12.46
C VAL A 163 -2.77 4.57 11.54
N TYR A 164 -2.61 4.88 10.25
CA TYR A 164 -1.96 3.99 9.28
C TYR A 164 -0.53 3.60 9.71
N VAL A 165 0.28 4.58 10.14
CA VAL A 165 1.64 4.33 10.63
C VAL A 165 1.63 3.48 11.91
N LEU A 166 0.71 3.73 12.83
CA LEU A 166 0.57 2.92 14.04
C LEU A 166 0.13 1.49 13.72
N CYS A 167 -0.75 1.31 12.71
CA CYS A 167 -1.14 -0.02 12.22
C CYS A 167 0.05 -0.83 11.74
N ALA A 168 1.04 -0.22 11.08
CA ALA A 168 2.22 -0.93 10.62
C ALA A 168 2.98 -1.59 11.78
N PHE A 169 3.13 -0.89 12.92
CA PHE A 169 3.75 -1.48 14.10
C PHE A 169 2.92 -2.63 14.68
N VAL A 170 1.62 -2.40 14.88
CA VAL A 170 0.74 -3.42 15.47
C VAL A 170 0.65 -4.66 14.59
N ALA A 171 0.52 -4.48 13.27
CA ALA A 171 0.46 -5.57 12.30
C ALA A 171 1.72 -6.45 12.30
N TYR A 172 2.90 -5.85 12.51
CA TYR A 172 4.14 -6.61 12.65
C TYR A 172 4.08 -7.58 13.85
N PHE A 173 3.73 -7.07 15.01
CA PHE A 173 3.64 -7.89 16.23
C PHE A 173 2.54 -8.94 16.13
N THR A 174 1.41 -8.62 15.48
CA THR A 174 0.37 -9.62 15.21
C THR A 174 0.90 -10.74 14.33
N GLY A 175 1.63 -10.43 13.26
CA GLY A 175 2.23 -11.42 12.36
C GLY A 175 3.22 -12.35 13.05
N MET A 176 3.92 -11.88 14.11
CA MET A 176 4.83 -12.73 14.90
C MET A 176 4.10 -13.83 15.67
N HIS A 177 2.82 -13.63 16.03
CA HIS A 177 2.01 -14.62 16.75
C HIS A 177 1.23 -15.54 15.79
N MET A 178 1.29 -15.29 14.48
CA MET A 178 0.58 -16.05 13.47
C MET A 178 1.56 -16.86 12.62
N ASP A 179 1.74 -18.13 12.91
CA ASP A 179 2.66 -19.04 12.18
C ASP A 179 2.43 -19.01 10.66
N SER A 180 1.19 -18.83 10.21
CA SER A 180 0.83 -18.73 8.80
C SER A 180 1.41 -17.49 8.08
N MET A 181 1.88 -16.51 8.85
CA MET A 181 2.46 -15.26 8.34
C MET A 181 4.00 -15.28 8.39
N GLN A 182 4.59 -16.42 8.63
CA GLN A 182 6.03 -16.64 8.57
C GLN A 182 6.37 -17.52 7.36
N GLY A 183 7.35 -17.08 6.56
CA GLY A 183 7.80 -17.81 5.38
C GLY A 183 9.26 -18.25 5.51
N ASN A 184 9.60 -19.41 4.98
CA ASN A 184 10.98 -19.86 4.86
C ASN A 184 11.62 -19.28 3.60
N LEU A 185 12.93 -19.08 3.62
CA LEU A 185 13.69 -18.55 2.50
C LEU A 185 14.81 -19.50 2.13
N GLU A 186 14.95 -19.77 0.83
CA GLU A 186 16.12 -20.41 0.26
C GLU A 186 17.10 -19.31 -0.21
N VAL A 187 18.34 -19.40 0.22
CA VAL A 187 19.42 -18.50 -0.19
C VAL A 187 20.62 -19.34 -0.64
N GLY A 188 21.07 -19.14 -1.88
CA GLY A 188 22.24 -19.81 -2.43
C GLY A 188 22.12 -21.33 -2.55
N GLY A 189 20.89 -21.85 -2.76
CA GLY A 189 20.64 -23.30 -2.87
C GLY A 189 20.70 -24.05 -1.52
N GLN A 190 20.91 -23.33 -0.42
CA GLN A 190 20.79 -23.84 0.93
C GLN A 190 19.50 -23.33 1.57
N TYR A 191 18.69 -24.23 2.12
CA TYR A 191 17.56 -23.88 2.97
C TYR A 191 18.10 -23.32 4.28
N ILE A 192 18.33 -21.99 4.30
CA ILE A 192 18.51 -21.31 5.57
C ILE A 192 17.09 -21.13 6.12
N GLN A 193 16.78 -21.78 7.24
CA GLN A 193 15.53 -21.56 7.96
C GLN A 193 15.55 -20.13 8.57
N VAL A 194 15.42 -19.13 7.72
CA VAL A 194 15.23 -17.76 8.16
C VAL A 194 13.74 -17.47 8.10
N SER A 195 13.15 -17.32 9.25
CA SER A 195 11.76 -16.88 9.37
C SER A 195 11.64 -15.47 8.81
N ARG A 196 10.98 -15.35 7.63
CA ARG A 196 10.58 -14.06 7.05
C ARG A 196 9.31 -13.58 7.72
N ASN A 197 9.32 -12.40 8.31
CA ASN A 197 8.09 -11.81 8.79
C ASN A 197 7.32 -11.15 7.63
N MET A 198 6.05 -11.46 7.52
CA MET A 198 5.15 -10.90 6.51
C MET A 198 4.09 -9.97 7.14
N ALA A 199 4.23 -9.67 8.43
CA ALA A 199 3.21 -8.97 9.23
C ALA A 199 1.85 -9.69 9.11
N THR A 200 0.80 -8.98 8.71
CA THR A 200 -0.54 -9.54 8.48
C THR A 200 -0.84 -9.79 6.99
N PHE A 201 0.21 -9.90 6.17
CA PHE A 201 0.10 -10.11 4.73
C PHE A 201 0.57 -11.51 4.33
N GLU A 202 0.07 -11.99 3.19
CA GLU A 202 0.41 -13.32 2.65
C GLU A 202 1.76 -13.34 1.90
N ASP A 203 2.32 -12.16 1.59
CA ASP A 203 3.57 -12.01 0.85
C ASP A 203 4.41 -10.87 1.47
N PRO A 204 5.73 -11.08 1.67
CA PRO A 204 6.61 -10.09 2.25
C PRO A 204 6.78 -8.83 1.38
N ASN A 205 6.53 -8.90 0.06
CA ASN A 205 6.55 -7.72 -0.78
C ASN A 205 5.32 -6.85 -0.55
N TYR A 206 4.18 -7.43 -0.15
CA TYR A 206 3.00 -6.68 0.27
C TYR A 206 3.26 -5.94 1.58
N MET A 207 3.90 -6.60 2.56
CA MET A 207 4.42 -5.91 3.73
C MET A 207 5.32 -4.74 3.31
N GLY A 208 6.27 -4.99 2.39
CA GLY A 208 7.14 -3.96 1.82
C GLY A 208 6.39 -2.74 1.30
N TYR A 209 5.33 -2.95 0.51
CA TYR A 209 4.48 -1.91 -0.04
C TYR A 209 3.83 -1.04 1.04
N PHE A 210 3.17 -1.66 2.02
CA PHE A 210 2.47 -0.94 3.08
C PHE A 210 3.43 -0.19 4.01
N TYR A 211 4.56 -0.79 4.37
CA TYR A 211 5.55 -0.17 5.25
C TYR A 211 6.29 0.98 4.54
N THR A 212 6.63 0.83 3.27
CA THR A 212 7.15 1.94 2.47
C THR A 212 6.14 3.08 2.42
N GLY A 213 4.87 2.80 2.20
CA GLY A 213 3.79 3.79 2.28
C GLY A 213 3.72 4.50 3.63
N ALA A 214 3.86 3.76 4.74
CA ALA A 214 3.89 4.33 6.09
C ALA A 214 5.08 5.26 6.31
N ILE A 215 6.28 4.86 5.87
CA ILE A 215 7.51 5.65 5.98
C ILE A 215 7.35 6.97 5.21
N PHE A 216 6.91 6.91 3.95
CA PHE A 216 6.81 8.12 3.12
C PHE A 216 5.62 9.01 3.46
N ALA A 217 4.54 8.48 4.04
CA ALA A 217 3.48 9.28 4.64
C ALA A 217 3.96 9.99 5.92
N LEU A 218 4.70 9.28 6.78
CA LEU A 218 5.29 9.81 8.02
C LEU A 218 6.23 11.00 7.74
N VAL A 219 7.08 10.87 6.74
CA VAL A 219 8.03 11.91 6.33
C VAL A 219 7.34 13.02 5.54
N GLY A 220 6.49 12.69 4.58
CA GLY A 220 5.79 13.65 3.72
C GLY A 220 4.90 14.61 4.49
N LEU A 221 4.10 14.09 5.42
CA LEU A 221 3.22 14.88 6.28
C LEU A 221 3.92 15.51 7.49
N LYS A 222 5.19 15.16 7.73
CA LYS A 222 5.92 15.52 8.95
C LYS A 222 5.12 15.17 10.21
N LEU A 223 4.59 13.92 10.24
CA LEU A 223 3.89 13.43 11.43
C LEU A 223 4.87 13.40 12.60
N PHE A 224 4.35 13.70 13.77
CA PHE A 224 5.09 13.76 15.04
C PHE A 224 6.25 14.76 15.07
N LYS A 225 6.85 14.95 16.25
CA LYS A 225 8.05 15.76 16.44
C LYS A 225 9.26 15.14 15.73
N PRO A 226 10.26 15.93 15.27
CA PRO A 226 11.38 15.43 14.46
C PRO A 226 12.09 14.21 15.05
N VAL A 227 12.40 14.21 16.35
CA VAL A 227 13.09 13.10 17.02
C VAL A 227 12.24 11.84 17.03
N VAL A 228 10.94 11.96 17.40
CA VAL A 228 9.99 10.83 17.41
C VAL A 228 9.81 10.29 15.99
N ARG A 229 9.67 11.19 15.01
CA ARG A 229 9.55 10.79 13.59
C ARG A 229 10.77 10.02 13.11
N LEU A 230 11.99 10.48 13.43
CA LEU A 230 13.21 9.77 13.09
C LEU A 230 13.24 8.39 13.72
N GLY A 231 12.95 8.28 15.03
CA GLY A 231 12.87 6.99 15.73
C GLY A 231 11.86 6.04 15.07
N MET A 232 10.67 6.54 14.70
CA MET A 232 9.65 5.73 14.02
C MET A 232 10.08 5.31 12.62
N VAL A 233 10.76 6.17 11.85
CA VAL A 233 11.30 5.79 10.53
C VAL A 233 12.33 4.68 10.67
N LEU A 234 13.28 4.82 11.60
CA LEU A 234 14.29 3.79 11.86
C LEU A 234 13.66 2.47 12.31
N ALA A 235 12.67 2.53 13.22
CA ALA A 235 11.95 1.36 13.65
C ALA A 235 11.18 0.69 12.51
N LEU A 236 10.46 1.45 11.66
CA LEU A 236 9.78 0.90 10.49
C LEU A 236 10.75 0.24 9.50
N TYR A 237 11.97 0.79 9.32
CA TYR A 237 13.00 0.14 8.52
C TYR A 237 13.51 -1.16 9.16
N ALA A 238 13.75 -1.16 10.47
CA ALA A 238 14.13 -2.39 11.17
C ALA A 238 13.09 -3.49 10.96
N LEU A 239 11.80 -3.16 11.09
CA LEU A 239 10.70 -4.10 10.83
C LEU A 239 10.63 -4.51 9.35
N LEU A 240 10.77 -3.56 8.41
CA LEU A 240 10.73 -3.82 6.97
C LEU A 240 11.83 -4.80 6.54
N PHE A 241 13.04 -4.67 7.08
CA PHE A 241 14.17 -5.53 6.73
C PHE A 241 13.94 -7.00 7.14
N THR A 242 13.15 -7.26 8.18
CA THR A 242 12.79 -8.65 8.53
C THR A 242 11.95 -9.36 7.46
N SER A 243 11.36 -8.61 6.53
CA SER A 243 10.66 -9.18 5.36
C SER A 243 11.62 -9.81 4.36
N LEU A 244 12.91 -9.47 4.40
CA LEU A 244 13.95 -9.88 3.45
C LEU A 244 13.56 -9.63 1.99
N SER A 245 12.75 -8.60 1.72
CA SER A 245 12.29 -8.23 0.39
C SER A 245 13.31 -7.33 -0.32
N VAL A 246 14.00 -7.84 -1.33
CA VAL A 246 14.91 -7.04 -2.18
C VAL A 246 14.13 -5.96 -2.93
N THR A 247 12.90 -6.25 -3.39
CA THR A 247 12.02 -5.25 -3.99
C THR A 247 11.80 -4.05 -3.06
N ALA A 248 11.55 -4.31 -1.77
CA ALA A 248 11.37 -3.23 -0.80
C ALA A 248 12.63 -2.37 -0.65
N VAL A 249 13.81 -2.98 -0.65
CA VAL A 249 15.09 -2.25 -0.59
C VAL A 249 15.23 -1.33 -1.81
N VAL A 250 15.07 -1.87 -3.02
CA VAL A 250 15.21 -1.12 -4.28
C VAL A 250 14.20 0.04 -4.35
N VAL A 251 12.92 -0.24 -4.07
CA VAL A 251 11.88 0.80 -4.10
C VAL A 251 12.17 1.90 -3.07
N ASN A 252 12.63 1.56 -1.86
CA ASN A 252 12.97 2.57 -0.87
C ASN A 252 14.16 3.44 -1.29
N ILE A 253 15.19 2.87 -1.91
CA ILE A 253 16.32 3.64 -2.47
C ILE A 253 15.80 4.65 -3.52
N LEU A 254 14.97 4.19 -4.46
CA LEU A 254 14.38 5.05 -5.50
C LEU A 254 13.48 6.13 -4.88
N MET A 255 12.68 5.79 -3.90
CA MET A 255 11.81 6.75 -3.21
C MET A 255 12.59 7.82 -2.46
N TRP A 256 13.70 7.47 -1.80
CA TRP A 256 14.58 8.46 -1.18
C TRP A 256 15.29 9.34 -2.21
N ALA A 257 15.71 8.77 -3.34
CA ALA A 257 16.27 9.57 -4.44
C ALA A 257 15.26 10.61 -4.94
N VAL A 258 14.00 10.18 -5.16
CA VAL A 258 12.92 11.11 -5.54
C VAL A 258 12.65 12.15 -4.45
N TYR A 259 12.64 11.75 -3.17
CA TYR A 259 12.43 12.68 -2.06
C TYR A 259 13.55 13.76 -2.02
N LEU A 260 14.82 13.36 -2.15
CA LEU A 260 15.94 14.29 -2.17
C LEU A 260 15.88 15.25 -3.36
N LEU A 261 15.52 14.75 -4.54
CA LEU A 261 15.35 15.59 -5.75
C LEU A 261 14.21 16.60 -5.59
N VAL A 262 13.04 16.13 -5.12
CA VAL A 262 11.82 16.95 -5.09
C VAL A 262 11.78 17.88 -3.88
N VAL A 263 12.21 17.42 -2.71
CA VAL A 263 12.10 18.17 -1.45
C VAL A 263 13.33 18.97 -1.14
N GLU A 264 14.50 18.34 -1.17
CA GLU A 264 15.79 18.95 -0.74
C GLU A 264 16.54 19.64 -1.87
N LYS A 265 16.08 19.50 -3.13
CA LYS A 265 16.67 20.13 -4.34
C LYS A 265 18.18 19.87 -4.46
N LEU A 266 18.65 18.69 -4.07
CA LEU A 266 20.07 18.31 -4.07
C LEU A 266 20.96 19.37 -3.38
N SER A 267 20.49 19.97 -2.30
CA SER A 267 21.32 20.88 -1.52
C SER A 267 22.61 20.18 -1.05
N PRO A 268 23.74 20.91 -0.86
CA PRO A 268 24.98 20.29 -0.37
C PRO A 268 24.79 19.50 0.93
N ARG A 269 23.91 19.99 1.81
CA ARG A 269 23.53 19.28 3.03
C ARG A 269 22.80 17.96 2.74
N ALA A 270 21.87 17.96 1.78
CA ALA A 270 21.15 16.76 1.39
C ALA A 270 22.08 15.72 0.76
N ILE A 271 23.01 16.15 -0.07
CA ILE A 271 24.04 15.29 -0.67
C ILE A 271 24.93 14.68 0.41
N LEU A 272 25.39 15.49 1.38
CA LEU A 272 26.19 14.99 2.51
C LEU A 272 25.43 13.95 3.33
N VAL A 273 24.15 14.22 3.67
CA VAL A 273 23.30 13.26 4.40
C VAL A 273 23.11 11.99 3.58
N ALA A 274 22.84 12.10 2.27
CA ALA A 274 22.69 10.94 1.40
C ALA A 274 24.00 10.11 1.34
N ALA A 275 25.16 10.77 1.25
CA ALA A 275 26.44 10.09 1.27
C ALA A 275 26.69 9.36 2.60
N MET A 276 26.40 10.01 3.74
CA MET A 276 26.52 9.35 5.06
C MET A 276 25.57 8.13 5.17
N VAL A 277 24.33 8.25 4.70
CA VAL A 277 23.37 7.14 4.68
C VAL A 277 23.88 6.00 3.77
N ALA A 278 24.43 6.33 2.60
CA ALA A 278 25.01 5.34 1.70
C ALA A 278 26.18 4.58 2.36
N VAL A 279 27.07 5.30 3.08
CA VAL A 279 28.17 4.68 3.83
C VAL A 279 27.63 3.72 4.92
N VAL A 280 26.60 4.12 5.64
CA VAL A 280 25.96 3.24 6.64
C VAL A 280 25.35 2.01 5.98
N ILE A 281 24.61 2.18 4.87
CA ILE A 281 24.02 1.05 4.13
C ILE A 281 25.12 0.10 3.64
N LEU A 282 26.20 0.61 3.06
CA LEU A 282 27.34 -0.20 2.62
C LEU A 282 28.03 -0.90 3.80
N GLY A 283 28.18 -0.21 4.94
CA GLY A 283 28.73 -0.81 6.16
C GLY A 283 27.86 -1.96 6.68
N VAL A 284 26.55 -1.77 6.75
CA VAL A 284 25.59 -2.81 7.15
C VAL A 284 25.60 -3.98 6.17
N TYR A 285 25.66 -3.69 4.86
CA TYR A 285 25.75 -4.72 3.83
C TYR A 285 27.03 -5.57 3.96
N HIS A 286 28.19 -4.94 4.09
CA HIS A 286 29.46 -5.67 4.29
C HIS A 286 29.52 -6.40 5.62
N TYR A 287 28.95 -5.83 6.70
CA TYR A 287 28.79 -6.54 7.96
C TYR A 287 27.96 -7.83 7.77
N GLY A 288 26.84 -7.73 7.04
CA GLY A 288 25.98 -8.90 6.77
C GLY A 288 26.69 -9.96 5.94
N LEU A 289 27.49 -9.59 4.94
CA LEU A 289 28.30 -10.56 4.17
C LEU A 289 29.37 -11.24 5.04
N ALA A 290 29.96 -10.52 6.00
CA ALA A 290 30.92 -11.07 6.94
C ALA A 290 30.26 -11.96 8.03
N ASN A 291 28.96 -11.79 8.27
CA ASN A 291 28.17 -12.53 9.28
C ASN A 291 26.95 -13.22 8.64
N PRO A 292 27.14 -14.20 7.75
CA PRO A 292 26.05 -14.81 6.97
C PRO A 292 25.02 -15.53 7.85
N ASN A 293 25.38 -15.91 9.06
CA ASN A 293 24.48 -16.56 10.02
C ASN A 293 23.55 -15.56 10.77
N ASP A 294 23.73 -14.25 10.59
CA ASP A 294 22.78 -13.29 11.14
C ASP A 294 21.43 -13.43 10.42
N PRO A 295 20.33 -13.68 11.17
CA PRO A 295 19.06 -14.07 10.56
C PRO A 295 18.37 -12.91 9.77
N VAL A 296 18.79 -11.68 9.94
CA VAL A 296 18.19 -10.53 9.25
C VAL A 296 19.22 -9.86 8.33
N VAL A 297 20.31 -9.34 8.90
CA VAL A 297 21.27 -8.54 8.13
C VAL A 297 22.12 -9.46 7.23
N GLY A 298 22.57 -10.60 7.74
CA GLY A 298 23.32 -11.60 6.97
C GLY A 298 22.48 -12.15 5.82
N ALA A 299 21.27 -12.63 6.12
CA ALA A 299 20.37 -13.21 5.12
C ALA A 299 19.97 -12.19 4.04
N LEU A 300 19.69 -10.93 4.42
CA LEU A 300 19.35 -9.87 3.46
C LEU A 300 20.56 -9.51 2.58
N SER A 301 21.75 -9.38 3.17
CA SER A 301 22.96 -9.02 2.43
C SER A 301 23.37 -10.12 1.44
N MET A 302 23.32 -11.38 1.85
CA MET A 302 23.58 -12.51 0.95
C MET A 302 22.58 -12.57 -0.21
N ARG A 303 21.32 -12.30 0.07
CA ARG A 303 20.28 -12.27 -0.96
C ARG A 303 20.45 -11.13 -1.95
N VAL A 304 20.82 -9.94 -1.47
CA VAL A 304 21.14 -8.80 -2.34
C VAL A 304 22.35 -9.10 -3.21
N GLU A 305 23.41 -9.65 -2.62
CA GLU A 305 24.62 -10.05 -3.34
C GLU A 305 24.33 -11.08 -4.44
N GLU A 306 23.56 -12.14 -4.12
CA GLU A 306 23.16 -13.16 -5.08
C GLU A 306 22.42 -12.54 -6.27
N LYS A 307 21.44 -11.65 -5.99
CA LYS A 307 20.65 -10.98 -7.03
C LYS A 307 21.49 -10.03 -7.87
N LEU A 308 22.44 -9.30 -7.28
CA LEU A 308 23.38 -8.48 -8.01
C LEU A 308 24.31 -9.29 -8.90
N ARG A 309 24.85 -10.39 -8.39
CA ARG A 309 25.70 -11.31 -9.15
C ARG A 309 24.98 -11.89 -10.35
N GLN A 310 23.75 -12.38 -10.16
CA GLN A 310 22.88 -12.88 -11.23
C GLN A 310 22.59 -11.80 -12.28
N ALA A 311 22.29 -10.57 -11.85
CA ALA A 311 22.04 -9.46 -12.77
C ALA A 311 23.30 -9.09 -13.60
N VAL A 312 24.48 -9.05 -12.98
CA VAL A 312 25.75 -8.79 -13.66
C VAL A 312 26.12 -9.92 -14.61
N ALA A 313 25.80 -11.18 -14.27
CA ALA A 313 26.00 -12.33 -15.15
C ALA A 313 24.99 -12.36 -16.35
N GLY A 314 24.04 -11.45 -16.41
CA GLY A 314 23.00 -11.43 -17.45
C GLY A 314 21.83 -12.40 -17.18
N GLU A 315 21.79 -13.04 -16.02
CA GLU A 315 20.74 -13.97 -15.59
C GLU A 315 19.56 -13.20 -15.00
N LEU A 316 18.93 -12.35 -15.83
CA LEU A 316 17.86 -11.45 -15.36
C LEU A 316 16.63 -12.20 -14.84
N GLY A 317 16.35 -13.39 -15.35
CA GLY A 317 15.28 -14.26 -14.84
C GLY A 317 15.51 -14.59 -13.37
N ASP A 318 16.68 -15.13 -13.05
CA ASP A 318 17.04 -15.53 -11.68
C ASP A 318 17.18 -14.30 -10.77
N ALA A 319 17.81 -13.23 -11.24
CA ALA A 319 17.95 -11.98 -10.51
C ALA A 319 16.59 -11.41 -10.06
N THR A 320 15.56 -11.52 -10.91
CA THR A 320 14.19 -11.04 -10.63
C THR A 320 13.25 -12.12 -10.09
N THR A 321 13.76 -13.31 -9.75
CA THR A 321 12.96 -14.46 -9.34
C THR A 321 11.92 -14.80 -10.42
N ASN A 322 12.37 -14.93 -11.67
CA ASN A 322 11.61 -15.21 -12.90
C ASN A 322 10.53 -14.19 -13.27
N ARG A 323 10.44 -13.05 -12.57
CA ARG A 323 9.42 -12.03 -12.85
C ARG A 323 9.60 -11.38 -14.22
N THR A 324 10.85 -11.13 -14.63
CA THR A 324 11.15 -10.59 -15.95
C THR A 324 10.72 -11.57 -17.04
N GLU A 325 11.02 -12.86 -16.89
CA GLU A 325 10.63 -13.91 -17.84
C GLU A 325 9.11 -14.07 -17.91
N LEU A 326 8.44 -14.08 -16.75
CA LEU A 326 6.97 -14.09 -16.69
C LEU A 326 6.37 -12.88 -17.38
N ALA A 327 6.86 -11.67 -17.11
CA ALA A 327 6.37 -10.47 -17.77
C ALA A 327 6.58 -10.52 -19.29
N VAL A 328 7.77 -10.97 -19.75
CA VAL A 328 8.07 -11.13 -21.18
C VAL A 328 7.17 -12.19 -21.83
N ALA A 329 6.96 -13.34 -21.16
CA ALA A 329 6.06 -14.38 -21.65
C ALA A 329 4.61 -13.86 -21.81
N HIS A 330 4.11 -13.12 -20.81
CA HIS A 330 2.79 -12.50 -20.87
C HIS A 330 2.68 -11.43 -21.97
N LEU A 331 3.72 -10.63 -22.17
CA LEU A 331 3.77 -9.65 -23.28
C LEU A 331 3.79 -10.35 -24.65
N LYS A 332 4.59 -11.42 -24.81
CA LYS A 332 4.57 -12.23 -26.05
C LYS A 332 3.19 -12.82 -26.31
N TYR A 333 2.54 -13.35 -25.29
CA TYR A 333 1.18 -13.85 -25.41
C TYR A 333 0.21 -12.73 -25.82
N PHE A 334 0.30 -11.54 -25.21
CA PHE A 334 -0.52 -10.38 -25.53
C PHE A 334 -0.38 -9.98 -27.02
N TRP A 335 0.83 -9.86 -27.53
CA TRP A 335 1.10 -9.45 -28.90
C TRP A 335 0.67 -10.48 -29.96
N ASN A 336 0.46 -11.73 -29.58
CA ASN A 336 -0.04 -12.78 -30.44
C ASN A 336 -1.59 -12.88 -30.46
N GLN A 337 -2.28 -11.97 -29.75
CA GLN A 337 -3.75 -11.97 -29.71
C GLN A 337 -4.35 -11.18 -30.88
N PRO A 338 -5.60 -11.47 -31.26
CA PRO A 338 -6.34 -10.65 -32.24
C PRO A 338 -6.42 -9.19 -31.78
N LEU A 339 -6.38 -8.26 -32.75
CA LEU A 339 -6.33 -6.80 -32.46
C LEU A 339 -7.41 -6.32 -31.50
N TYR A 340 -8.64 -6.81 -31.62
CA TYR A 340 -9.71 -6.40 -30.70
C TYR A 340 -9.42 -6.77 -29.25
N LYS A 341 -8.80 -7.94 -28.98
CA LYS A 341 -8.38 -8.33 -27.63
C LYS A 341 -7.22 -7.48 -27.12
N MET A 342 -6.30 -7.11 -28.01
CA MET A 342 -5.23 -6.18 -27.61
C MET A 342 -5.77 -4.80 -27.27
N LEU A 343 -6.80 -4.32 -27.97
CA LEU A 343 -7.37 -2.99 -27.71
C LEU A 343 -8.20 -2.93 -26.44
N ILE A 344 -9.10 -3.90 -26.19
CA ILE A 344 -10.08 -3.85 -25.08
C ILE A 344 -9.79 -4.81 -23.93
N GLY A 345 -8.76 -5.64 -24.06
CA GLY A 345 -8.37 -6.66 -23.08
C GLY A 345 -8.84 -8.06 -23.45
N MET A 346 -8.19 -9.02 -22.83
CA MET A 346 -8.53 -10.42 -22.96
C MET A 346 -9.48 -10.78 -21.84
N ASN A 347 -10.59 -11.45 -22.17
CA ASN A 347 -11.40 -12.16 -21.19
C ASN A 347 -10.54 -13.24 -20.53
N ALA A 348 -9.64 -12.85 -19.63
CA ALA A 348 -8.82 -13.77 -18.88
C ALA A 348 -9.75 -14.59 -17.99
N THR A 349 -9.82 -15.88 -18.26
CA THR A 349 -10.65 -16.84 -17.53
C THR A 349 -10.23 -17.00 -16.06
N SER A 350 -9.08 -16.44 -15.68
CA SER A 350 -8.64 -16.36 -14.30
C SER A 350 -8.24 -14.93 -13.96
N ALA A 351 -8.74 -14.45 -12.87
CA ALA A 351 -8.64 -13.07 -12.40
C ALA A 351 -7.23 -12.48 -12.31
N LEU A 352 -6.19 -13.26 -12.43
CA LEU A 352 -4.80 -12.83 -12.21
C LEU A 352 -3.80 -13.73 -12.95
N ARG A 353 -4.29 -14.72 -13.71
CA ARG A 353 -3.42 -15.72 -14.32
C ARG A 353 -3.93 -15.96 -15.74
N VAL A 354 -3.17 -15.53 -16.71
CA VAL A 354 -3.31 -16.03 -18.04
C VAL A 354 -2.72 -17.43 -18.02
N ASP A 355 -3.55 -18.45 -18.28
CA ASP A 355 -3.04 -19.83 -18.46
C ASP A 355 -2.23 -19.85 -19.76
N LEU A 356 -0.94 -19.53 -19.63
CA LEU A 356 0.01 -19.72 -20.71
C LEU A 356 0.43 -21.19 -20.73
N PRO A 357 0.66 -21.81 -21.92
CA PRO A 357 1.21 -23.14 -21.97
C PRO A 357 2.49 -23.24 -21.14
N GLY A 358 2.46 -24.04 -20.08
CA GLY A 358 3.59 -24.24 -19.16
C GLY A 358 3.77 -23.19 -18.05
N ILE A 359 2.99 -22.09 -18.01
CA ILE A 359 3.11 -21.04 -16.99
C ILE A 359 1.74 -20.75 -16.37
N LYS A 360 1.56 -21.10 -15.11
CA LYS A 360 0.32 -20.84 -14.35
C LYS A 360 0.50 -19.75 -13.28
N MET A 361 1.27 -18.71 -13.57
CA MET A 361 1.55 -17.64 -12.62
C MET A 361 1.12 -16.29 -13.20
N ALA A 362 0.77 -15.36 -12.33
CA ALA A 362 0.57 -13.96 -12.69
C ALA A 362 1.86 -13.34 -13.22
N ALA A 363 1.74 -12.27 -14.03
CA ALA A 363 2.91 -11.55 -14.56
C ALA A 363 3.78 -10.94 -13.45
N HIS A 364 3.26 -10.80 -12.23
CA HIS A 364 3.90 -10.05 -11.14
C HIS A 364 4.36 -8.65 -11.56
N ASN A 365 3.59 -8.05 -12.46
CA ASN A 365 3.79 -6.71 -12.98
C ASN A 365 2.41 -6.12 -13.33
N GLU A 366 1.99 -5.13 -12.56
CA GLU A 366 0.67 -4.53 -12.68
C GLU A 366 0.40 -3.92 -14.07
N TYR A 367 1.41 -3.32 -14.68
CA TYR A 367 1.26 -2.71 -16.01
C TYR A 367 1.01 -3.76 -17.09
N VAL A 368 1.65 -4.92 -16.98
CA VAL A 368 1.41 -6.07 -17.87
C VAL A 368 0.03 -6.65 -17.60
N ASP A 369 -0.37 -6.74 -16.33
CA ASP A 369 -1.70 -7.23 -15.96
C ASP A 369 -2.80 -6.29 -16.48
N TRP A 370 -2.60 -4.97 -16.49
CA TRP A 370 -3.54 -4.04 -17.13
C TRP A 370 -3.64 -4.27 -18.63
N LEU A 371 -2.52 -4.43 -19.34
CA LEU A 371 -2.54 -4.72 -20.77
C LEU A 371 -3.35 -5.99 -21.07
N LEU A 372 -3.17 -7.04 -20.29
CA LEU A 372 -3.89 -8.29 -20.46
C LEU A 372 -5.38 -8.16 -20.14
N ASN A 373 -5.74 -7.49 -19.05
CA ASN A 373 -7.10 -7.48 -18.54
C ASN A 373 -8.00 -6.41 -19.18
N VAL A 374 -7.46 -5.20 -19.39
CA VAL A 374 -8.23 -4.06 -19.90
C VAL A 374 -7.72 -3.52 -21.24
N GLY A 375 -6.73 -4.18 -21.83
CA GLY A 375 -6.15 -3.85 -23.14
C GLY A 375 -5.38 -2.54 -23.18
N ILE A 376 -4.95 -2.14 -24.35
CA ILE A 376 -4.21 -0.90 -24.58
C ILE A 376 -5.04 0.31 -24.16
N ILE A 377 -6.32 0.36 -24.53
CA ILE A 377 -7.20 1.50 -24.23
C ILE A 377 -7.36 1.66 -22.71
N GLY A 378 -7.69 0.57 -22.00
CA GLY A 378 -7.83 0.59 -20.55
C GLY A 378 -6.52 0.94 -19.84
N THR A 379 -5.40 0.40 -20.30
CA THR A 379 -4.07 0.70 -19.74
C THR A 379 -3.71 2.17 -19.90
N ILE A 380 -3.97 2.78 -21.07
CA ILE A 380 -3.75 4.22 -21.27
C ILE A 380 -4.59 5.04 -20.28
N ILE A 381 -5.86 4.66 -20.05
CA ILE A 381 -6.73 5.33 -19.07
C ILE A 381 -6.15 5.20 -17.65
N MET A 382 -5.71 4.00 -17.25
CA MET A 382 -5.17 3.73 -15.92
C MET A 382 -3.85 4.47 -15.67
N VAL A 383 -2.90 4.39 -16.61
CA VAL A 383 -1.62 5.10 -16.56
C VAL A 383 -1.84 6.61 -16.61
N GLY A 384 -2.71 7.09 -17.50
CA GLY A 384 -3.08 8.51 -17.61
C GLY A 384 -3.72 9.03 -16.31
N TYR A 385 -4.57 8.24 -15.67
CA TYR A 385 -5.13 8.54 -14.35
C TYR A 385 -4.00 8.68 -13.32
N LEU A 386 -3.16 7.67 -13.20
CA LEU A 386 -2.05 7.64 -12.23
C LEU A 386 -1.11 8.85 -12.43
N PHE A 387 -0.67 9.09 -13.67
CA PHE A 387 0.16 10.24 -14.01
C PHE A 387 -0.52 11.57 -13.66
N SER A 388 -1.77 11.77 -14.07
CA SER A 388 -2.50 13.01 -13.83
C SER A 388 -2.69 13.30 -12.34
N THR A 389 -2.87 12.25 -11.54
CA THR A 389 -3.09 12.35 -10.09
C THR A 389 -1.81 12.44 -9.28
N ILE A 390 -0.65 12.12 -9.85
CA ILE A 390 0.69 12.47 -9.32
C ILE A 390 1.06 13.89 -9.71
N TRP A 391 0.87 14.26 -10.99
CA TRP A 391 1.34 15.54 -11.53
C TRP A 391 0.68 16.75 -10.91
N LYS A 392 -0.65 16.69 -10.66
CA LYS A 392 -1.38 17.82 -10.06
C LYS A 392 -0.93 18.15 -8.63
N PRO A 393 -0.87 17.18 -7.68
CA PRO A 393 -0.31 17.43 -6.35
C PRO A 393 1.16 17.82 -6.38
N LEU A 394 1.97 17.26 -7.30
CA LEU A 394 3.36 17.64 -7.46
C LEU A 394 3.49 19.13 -7.83
N LYS A 395 2.75 19.59 -8.85
CA LYS A 395 2.71 21.03 -9.20
C LYS A 395 2.26 21.89 -8.03
N LYS A 396 1.25 21.46 -7.29
CA LYS A 396 0.75 22.17 -6.10
C LYS A 396 1.84 22.29 -5.04
N TYR A 397 2.54 21.20 -4.73
CA TYR A 397 3.66 21.19 -3.80
C TYR A 397 4.83 22.04 -4.29
N LEU A 398 5.18 21.98 -5.59
CA LEU A 398 6.26 22.79 -6.15
C LEU A 398 5.98 24.31 -6.09
N ARG A 399 4.69 24.71 -6.17
CA ARG A 399 4.27 26.11 -5.99
C ARG A 399 4.19 26.52 -4.52
N ASN A 400 3.74 25.62 -3.66
CA ASN A 400 3.63 25.85 -2.22
C ASN A 400 4.32 24.70 -1.45
N ARG A 401 5.58 24.88 -1.07
CA ARG A 401 6.40 23.91 -0.36
C ARG A 401 5.89 23.55 1.05
N GLU A 402 4.96 24.35 1.59
CA GLU A 402 4.31 24.07 2.88
C GLU A 402 3.12 23.09 2.73
N ASP A 403 2.64 22.83 1.52
CA ASP A 403 1.55 21.87 1.28
C ASP A 403 2.03 20.44 1.44
N ARG A 404 2.18 20.01 2.69
CA ARG A 404 2.61 18.66 3.05
C ARG A 404 1.60 17.58 2.67
N SER A 405 0.33 17.94 2.53
CA SER A 405 -0.70 17.00 2.05
C SER A 405 -0.48 16.65 0.59
N ALA A 406 -0.20 17.65 -0.24
CA ALA A 406 0.14 17.42 -1.64
C ALA A 406 1.42 16.58 -1.80
N LEU A 407 2.47 16.84 -1.00
CA LEU A 407 3.69 16.03 -0.99
C LEU A 407 3.40 14.57 -0.60
N CYS A 408 2.64 14.35 0.46
CA CYS A 408 2.30 13.00 0.90
C CYS A 408 1.57 12.22 -0.21
N ILE A 409 0.58 12.84 -0.85
CA ILE A 409 -0.16 12.22 -1.96
C ILE A 409 0.80 11.81 -3.09
N VAL A 410 1.74 12.69 -3.46
CA VAL A 410 2.76 12.35 -4.49
C VAL A 410 3.57 11.14 -4.05
N LEU A 411 4.09 11.16 -2.83
CA LEU A 411 4.98 10.09 -2.35
C LEU A 411 4.26 8.74 -2.28
N VAL A 412 3.04 8.66 -1.72
CA VAL A 412 2.32 7.37 -1.62
C VAL A 412 1.89 6.84 -2.99
N LYS A 413 1.54 7.73 -3.94
CA LYS A 413 1.27 7.31 -5.33
C LYS A 413 2.51 6.79 -6.05
N LEU A 414 3.67 7.39 -5.79
CA LEU A 414 4.94 6.88 -6.34
C LEU A 414 5.30 5.53 -5.73
N VAL A 415 4.98 5.28 -4.45
CA VAL A 415 5.10 3.93 -3.86
C VAL A 415 4.26 2.94 -4.66
N PHE A 416 2.99 3.25 -4.96
CA PHE A 416 2.15 2.41 -5.82
C PHE A 416 2.80 2.18 -7.19
N ALA A 417 3.18 3.26 -7.88
CA ALA A 417 3.74 3.19 -9.22
C ALA A 417 5.02 2.34 -9.30
N LEU A 418 5.90 2.43 -8.30
CA LEU A 418 7.14 1.65 -8.27
C LEU A 418 6.89 0.17 -7.91
N TYR A 419 6.02 -0.12 -6.94
CA TYR A 419 5.69 -1.50 -6.61
C TYR A 419 4.88 -2.19 -7.72
N ALA A 420 4.13 -1.45 -8.53
CA ALA A 420 3.40 -1.97 -9.67
C ALA A 420 4.31 -2.66 -10.72
N PHE A 421 5.60 -2.36 -10.77
CA PHE A 421 6.57 -3.10 -11.60
C PHE A 421 6.90 -4.51 -11.09
N SER A 422 6.59 -4.81 -9.82
CA SER A 422 7.02 -6.07 -9.20
C SER A 422 5.89 -6.82 -8.49
N LEU A 423 4.68 -6.26 -8.48
CA LEU A 423 3.51 -6.84 -7.82
C LEU A 423 2.30 -6.75 -8.74
N THR A 424 1.38 -7.68 -8.54
CA THR A 424 0.02 -7.61 -9.07
C THR A 424 -0.86 -7.01 -7.98
N LEU A 425 -1.30 -5.77 -8.18
CA LEU A 425 -2.04 -4.98 -7.20
C LEU A 425 -3.52 -4.85 -7.54
N TYR A 426 -3.86 -5.00 -8.82
CA TYR A 426 -5.21 -4.87 -9.35
C TYR A 426 -6.07 -6.08 -8.98
N GLY A 427 -7.18 -5.82 -8.34
CA GLY A 427 -8.09 -6.87 -7.86
C GLY A 427 -8.04 -7.08 -6.35
N ASP A 428 -7.06 -6.51 -5.65
CA ASP A 428 -7.08 -6.41 -4.19
C ASP A 428 -7.27 -4.95 -3.77
N TYR A 429 -8.43 -4.66 -3.19
CA TYR A 429 -8.81 -3.32 -2.74
C TYR A 429 -7.76 -2.68 -1.82
N ARG A 430 -7.03 -3.47 -1.04
CA ARG A 430 -6.04 -2.97 -0.07
C ARG A 430 -4.96 -2.14 -0.75
N PHE A 431 -4.56 -2.50 -1.97
CA PHE A 431 -3.51 -1.80 -2.71
C PHE A 431 -4.02 -0.58 -3.47
N MET A 432 -5.30 -0.54 -3.81
CA MET A 432 -5.88 0.52 -4.63
C MET A 432 -5.97 1.87 -3.93
N LEU A 433 -5.84 1.91 -2.59
CA LEU A 433 -5.85 3.17 -1.85
C LEU A 433 -4.82 4.17 -2.39
N PHE A 434 -3.57 3.75 -2.56
CA PHE A 434 -2.49 4.66 -2.98
C PHE A 434 -2.64 5.09 -4.45
N MET A 435 -3.30 4.30 -5.27
CA MET A 435 -3.64 4.71 -6.63
C MET A 435 -4.75 5.78 -6.63
N LEU A 436 -5.75 5.65 -5.76
CA LEU A 436 -6.97 6.47 -5.79
C LEU A 436 -6.86 7.78 -4.98
N ILE A 437 -5.99 7.82 -3.94
CA ILE A 437 -5.78 8.98 -3.10
C ILE A 437 -5.26 10.19 -3.89
#